data_6985e49c9fb291b1d6e0fd8602356b83
#
_entry.id   6985e49c9fb291b1d6e0fd8602356b83
#
_cell.length_a   1.000
_cell.length_b   1.000
_cell.length_c   1.000
_cell.angle_alpha   90.00
_cell.angle_beta   90.00
_cell.angle_gamma   90.00
#
_symmetry.space_group_name_H-M   'P 1'
#
loop_
_entity.id
_entity.type
_entity.pdbx_description
1 polymer ?
#
loop_
_entity_poly.entity_id
_entity_poly.type
_entity_poly.pdbx_seq_one_letter_code
_entity_poly.pdbx_strand_id
1 'polypeptide(L)'
;MLVVCAGLLCSIFLSMQMSMTAQASNTKNYVNDLNGGVASILDPGSRNSTEVINATVKELNLTFPSEDEIGSGLVMANVRDAVNVRSDASEDASKVGKLYKDCGGTILEQKDGWTKIQSGTLIGWAKNEYLLFGDDARALANDVGRMIAQINTETLRVRTEASQDAGVLGLVPKGDIIDVVDSSNPEWVCIDYEGTDGYVSAEYVTLDFQIDSGETLEEIKAREAAEREAKRHVNYGEYTTDADTTQLLAALIQCEAGCESYEGQLAVG
;
A
#
# COMPACT_ATOMS: atom_id res chain seq x y z
N MET A 1 31.92 -57.28 12.10
CA MET A 1 31.91 -56.68 13.44
C MET A 1 31.58 -55.22 13.28
N LEU A 2 30.32 -54.89 13.54
CA LEU A 2 29.73 -53.57 13.39
C LEU A 2 30.16 -52.65 14.52
N VAL A 3 30.52 -51.41 14.22
CA VAL A 3 30.47 -50.32 15.19
C VAL A 3 29.71 -49.15 14.54
N VAL A 4 28.52 -48.96 15.07
CA VAL A 4 27.61 -47.84 14.77
C VAL A 4 28.08 -46.63 15.54
N CYS A 5 28.51 -45.58 14.87
CA CYS A 5 28.69 -44.25 15.49
C CYS A 5 27.46 -43.42 15.19
N ALA A 6 26.59 -43.34 16.20
CA ALA A 6 25.51 -42.37 16.24
C ALA A 6 26.07 -40.97 16.54
N GLY A 7 26.13 -40.12 15.54
CA GLY A 7 26.43 -38.71 15.69
C GLY A 7 25.22 -37.95 16.20
N LEU A 8 25.24 -37.54 17.44
CA LEU A 8 24.29 -36.59 18.02
C LEU A 8 24.55 -35.21 17.42
N LEU A 9 23.67 -34.79 16.52
CA LEU A 9 23.54 -33.37 16.13
C LEU A 9 22.75 -32.65 17.21
N CYS A 10 23.48 -32.08 18.15
CA CYS A 10 22.95 -31.17 19.16
C CYS A 10 22.71 -29.81 18.46
N SER A 11 21.51 -29.60 17.97
CA SER A 11 21.06 -28.29 17.51
C SER A 11 20.89 -27.38 18.73
N ILE A 12 21.88 -26.57 18.97
CA ILE A 12 21.80 -25.48 19.94
C ILE A 12 20.90 -24.42 19.33
N PHE A 13 19.61 -24.49 19.65
CA PHE A 13 18.71 -23.35 19.55
C PHE A 13 19.13 -22.35 20.64
N LEU A 14 20.01 -21.44 20.28
CA LEU A 14 20.29 -20.26 21.09
C LEU A 14 19.08 -19.34 20.96
N SER A 15 18.12 -19.52 21.85
CA SER A 15 17.05 -18.55 22.08
C SER A 15 17.69 -17.28 22.63
N MET A 16 18.02 -16.36 21.76
CA MET A 16 18.42 -15.01 22.11
C MET A 16 17.15 -14.29 22.62
N GLN A 17 16.87 -14.41 23.89
CA GLN A 17 15.93 -13.51 24.56
C GLN A 17 16.58 -12.14 24.61
N MET A 18 16.33 -11.31 23.61
CA MET A 18 16.56 -9.88 23.72
C MET A 18 15.54 -9.32 24.70
N SER A 19 15.99 -9.08 25.92
CA SER A 19 15.27 -8.23 26.86
C SER A 19 15.30 -6.81 26.29
N MET A 20 14.25 -6.44 25.56
CA MET A 20 14.01 -5.05 25.19
C MET A 20 13.60 -4.30 26.46
N THR A 21 14.54 -3.61 27.07
CA THR A 21 14.22 -2.51 27.98
C THR A 21 13.79 -1.34 27.10
N ALA A 22 12.50 -1.24 26.85
CA ALA A 22 11.91 -0.07 26.21
C ALA A 22 12.17 1.15 27.09
N GLN A 23 13.07 2.02 26.69
CA GLN A 23 13.22 3.35 27.27
C GLN A 23 12.01 4.19 26.84
N ALA A 24 11.08 4.37 27.76
CA ALA A 24 9.79 5.04 27.59
C ALA A 24 9.88 6.57 27.39
N SER A 25 10.99 7.12 26.92
CA SER A 25 11.17 8.57 26.80
C SER A 25 10.82 9.18 25.44
N ASN A 26 10.70 8.39 24.38
CA ASN A 26 10.48 8.91 23.01
C ASN A 26 9.06 8.72 22.47
N THR A 27 8.24 7.86 23.04
CA THR A 27 6.84 7.68 22.64
C THR A 27 5.96 8.93 22.81
N LYS A 28 6.39 9.90 23.61
CA LYS A 28 5.63 11.14 23.82
C LYS A 28 5.54 12.04 22.57
N ASN A 29 6.55 12.02 21.72
CA ASN A 29 6.57 12.89 20.53
C ASN A 29 5.70 12.32 19.41
N TYR A 30 5.70 10.99 19.26
CA TYR A 30 4.93 10.32 18.22
C TYR A 30 3.40 10.48 18.38
N VAL A 31 2.93 10.47 19.63
CA VAL A 31 1.50 10.64 19.95
C VAL A 31 1.03 12.09 19.74
N ASN A 32 1.94 13.06 19.89
CA ASN A 32 1.59 14.46 19.69
C ASN A 32 1.49 14.83 18.19
N ASP A 33 2.21 14.13 17.31
CA ASP A 33 2.19 14.38 15.86
C ASP A 33 1.02 13.67 15.16
N LEU A 34 0.51 12.55 15.73
CA LEU A 34 -0.72 11.87 15.27
C LEU A 34 -2.01 12.66 15.57
N ASN A 35 -1.90 13.82 16.21
CA ASN A 35 -3.03 14.61 16.69
C ASN A 35 -3.88 15.32 15.59
N GLY A 36 -3.64 15.06 14.31
CA GLY A 36 -4.43 15.68 13.23
C GLY A 36 -5.84 15.08 13.05
N GLY A 37 -6.10 13.84 13.45
CA GLY A 37 -7.36 13.15 13.18
C GLY A 37 -8.16 12.66 14.38
N VAL A 38 -7.50 12.32 15.48
CA VAL A 38 -8.16 11.72 16.66
C VAL A 38 -8.29 12.69 17.84
N ALA A 39 -7.54 13.79 17.85
CA ALA A 39 -7.49 14.73 18.96
C ALA A 39 -8.76 15.56 19.19
N SER A 40 -9.73 15.52 18.28
CA SER A 40 -11.02 16.22 18.49
C SER A 40 -11.98 15.49 19.44
N ILE A 41 -11.66 14.26 19.84
CA ILE A 41 -12.52 13.41 20.70
C ILE A 41 -11.97 13.31 22.13
N LEU A 42 -10.69 13.67 22.36
CA LEU A 42 -10.07 13.56 23.67
C LEU A 42 -9.90 14.95 24.31
N ASP A 43 -10.53 15.11 25.46
CA ASP A 43 -10.43 16.32 26.31
C ASP A 43 -8.95 16.62 26.63
N PRO A 44 -8.41 17.81 26.25
CA PRO A 44 -7.00 18.17 26.47
C PRO A 44 -6.58 18.23 27.94
N GLY A 45 -7.49 18.00 28.89
CA GLY A 45 -7.25 17.99 30.33
C GLY A 45 -6.96 16.62 30.94
N SER A 46 -7.11 15.52 30.23
CA SER A 46 -6.93 14.17 30.77
C SER A 46 -5.47 13.68 30.64
N ARG A 47 -4.78 13.57 31.76
CA ARG A 47 -3.41 13.02 31.82
C ARG A 47 -3.32 11.51 31.50
N ASN A 48 -4.46 10.85 31.27
CA ASN A 48 -4.56 9.40 31.03
C ASN A 48 -4.63 9.02 29.54
N SER A 49 -4.75 9.99 28.64
CA SER A 49 -4.91 9.70 27.20
C SER A 49 -3.69 9.00 26.60
N THR A 50 -2.48 9.40 26.98
CA THR A 50 -1.23 8.79 26.47
C THR A 50 -1.07 7.34 26.95
N GLU A 51 -1.47 7.01 28.19
CA GLU A 51 -1.41 5.65 28.71
C GLU A 51 -2.44 4.73 28.03
N VAL A 52 -3.63 5.25 27.74
CA VAL A 52 -4.69 4.49 27.04
C VAL A 52 -4.28 4.21 25.60
N ILE A 53 -3.74 5.20 24.89
CA ILE A 53 -3.25 5.02 23.51
C ILE A 53 -2.09 4.01 23.48
N ASN A 54 -1.13 4.13 24.38
CA ASN A 54 0.00 3.20 24.45
C ASN A 54 -0.43 1.77 24.86
N ALA A 55 -1.45 1.64 25.71
CA ALA A 55 -2.03 0.35 26.07
C ALA A 55 -2.75 -0.28 24.87
N THR A 56 -3.53 0.50 24.15
CA THR A 56 -4.28 0.06 22.96
C THR A 56 -3.34 -0.34 21.82
N VAL A 57 -2.30 0.43 21.54
CA VAL A 57 -1.24 0.10 20.55
C VAL A 57 -0.53 -1.21 20.91
N LYS A 58 -0.27 -1.45 22.18
CA LYS A 58 0.38 -2.67 22.67
C LYS A 58 -0.57 -3.89 22.64
N GLU A 59 -1.85 -3.70 22.93
CA GLU A 59 -2.86 -4.77 22.88
C GLU A 59 -3.22 -5.16 21.45
N LEU A 60 -3.24 -4.20 20.52
CA LEU A 60 -3.53 -4.45 19.11
C LEU A 60 -2.37 -5.09 18.34
N ASN A 61 -1.23 -5.34 19.01
CA ASN A 61 -0.03 -5.90 18.36
C ASN A 61 0.43 -5.11 17.12
N LEU A 62 0.12 -3.80 17.09
CA LEU A 62 0.55 -2.89 16.05
C LEU A 62 2.08 -2.76 16.16
N THR A 63 2.78 -3.44 15.27
CA THR A 63 4.21 -3.26 15.11
C THR A 63 4.39 -1.99 14.27
N PHE A 64 4.28 -0.83 14.91
CA PHE A 64 4.81 0.37 14.26
C PHE A 64 6.32 0.15 14.13
N PRO A 65 6.91 0.39 12.95
CA PRO A 65 8.35 0.39 12.81
C PRO A 65 8.93 1.33 13.89
N SER A 66 9.98 0.91 14.58
CA SER A 66 10.59 1.74 15.64
C SER A 66 11.06 3.07 15.04
N GLU A 67 11.13 4.13 15.85
CA GLU A 67 11.62 5.44 15.40
C GLU A 67 13.00 5.33 14.73
N ASP A 68 13.83 4.38 15.17
CA ASP A 68 15.12 4.06 14.58
C ASP A 68 15.00 3.36 13.22
N GLU A 69 13.95 2.59 12.98
CA GLU A 69 13.69 1.91 11.70
C GLU A 69 13.04 2.83 10.68
N ILE A 70 12.07 3.67 11.08
CA ILE A 70 11.44 4.65 10.17
C ILE A 70 12.36 5.85 9.93
N GLY A 71 13.09 6.31 10.95
CA GLY A 71 13.89 7.54 10.87
C GLY A 71 15.18 7.42 10.08
N SER A 72 15.85 6.28 10.11
CA SER A 72 17.19 6.10 9.50
C SER A 72 17.14 5.62 8.06
N GLY A 73 16.02 5.09 7.59
CA GLY A 73 15.91 4.46 6.28
C GLY A 73 14.78 4.97 5.39
N LEU A 74 13.86 5.79 5.90
CA LEU A 74 12.73 6.29 5.13
C LEU A 74 13.13 7.47 4.24
N VAL A 75 12.65 7.44 3.00
CA VAL A 75 12.72 8.56 2.05
C VAL A 75 11.35 8.76 1.39
N MET A 76 10.95 10.03 1.22
CA MET A 76 9.70 10.39 0.55
C MET A 76 9.98 11.32 -0.64
N ALA A 77 9.17 11.24 -1.68
CA ALA A 77 9.28 12.11 -2.84
C ALA A 77 8.73 13.51 -2.54
N ASN A 78 9.56 14.54 -2.74
CA ASN A 78 9.20 15.95 -2.64
C ASN A 78 9.08 16.57 -4.02
N VAL A 79 8.10 16.14 -4.79
CA VAL A 79 7.87 16.56 -6.17
C VAL A 79 6.39 16.89 -6.39
N ARG A 80 6.11 17.67 -7.45
CA ARG A 80 4.72 17.97 -7.83
C ARG A 80 4.06 16.82 -8.58
N ASP A 81 4.87 16.06 -9.31
CA ASP A 81 4.41 15.00 -10.21
C ASP A 81 5.24 13.72 -10.01
N ALA A 82 6.44 13.66 -10.56
CA ALA A 82 7.32 12.51 -10.41
C ALA A 82 8.80 12.89 -10.57
N VAL A 83 9.69 12.11 -9.93
CA VAL A 83 11.14 12.13 -10.18
C VAL A 83 11.57 10.86 -10.90
N ASN A 84 12.52 10.99 -11.85
CA ASN A 84 13.11 9.84 -12.51
C ASN A 84 14.07 9.14 -11.57
N VAL A 85 13.90 7.83 -11.44
CA VAL A 85 14.85 6.94 -10.78
C VAL A 85 15.77 6.33 -11.84
N ARG A 86 17.09 6.29 -11.58
CA ARG A 86 18.11 5.95 -12.53
C ARG A 86 18.92 4.74 -12.11
N SER A 87 19.60 4.11 -13.05
CA SER A 87 20.44 2.93 -12.80
C SER A 87 21.72 3.26 -12.02
N ASP A 88 22.18 4.53 -12.04
CA ASP A 88 23.38 4.99 -11.34
C ASP A 88 23.20 6.44 -10.87
N ALA A 89 24.07 6.89 -9.96
CA ALA A 89 24.12 8.24 -9.38
C ALA A 89 24.63 9.27 -10.40
N SER A 90 23.95 9.42 -11.53
CA SER A 90 24.29 10.34 -12.63
C SER A 90 23.07 10.76 -13.43
N GLU A 91 23.08 11.99 -13.94
CA GLU A 91 22.03 12.49 -14.83
C GLU A 91 22.04 11.82 -16.22
N ASP A 92 23.17 11.28 -16.63
CA ASP A 92 23.33 10.55 -17.90
C ASP A 92 22.95 9.07 -17.79
N ALA A 93 22.77 8.54 -16.57
CA ALA A 93 22.40 7.16 -16.34
C ALA A 93 20.97 6.86 -16.85
N SER A 94 20.77 5.62 -17.30
CA SER A 94 19.48 5.15 -17.82
C SER A 94 18.39 5.27 -16.76
N LYS A 95 17.18 5.67 -17.18
CA LYS A 95 16.00 5.65 -16.29
C LYS A 95 15.58 4.20 -16.08
N VAL A 96 15.27 3.85 -14.84
CA VAL A 96 14.75 2.52 -14.45
C VAL A 96 13.31 2.57 -13.97
N GLY A 97 12.82 3.76 -13.59
CA GLY A 97 11.45 3.95 -13.15
C GLY A 97 11.18 5.40 -12.75
N LYS A 98 10.06 5.59 -12.08
CA LYS A 98 9.61 6.89 -11.53
C LYS A 98 9.16 6.72 -10.09
N LEU A 99 9.50 7.71 -9.26
CA LEU A 99 8.91 7.90 -7.94
C LEU A 99 7.95 9.08 -8.03
N TYR A 100 6.67 8.83 -7.86
CA TYR A 100 5.63 9.85 -7.96
C TYR A 100 5.52 10.68 -6.68
N LYS A 101 4.75 11.77 -6.76
CA LYS A 101 4.39 12.56 -5.60
C LYS A 101 3.83 11.66 -4.49
N ASP A 102 4.20 11.95 -3.26
CA ASP A 102 3.76 11.26 -2.04
C ASP A 102 4.18 9.78 -1.94
N CYS A 103 4.91 9.25 -2.92
CA CYS A 103 5.50 7.93 -2.83
C CYS A 103 6.74 7.92 -1.94
N GLY A 104 6.96 6.82 -1.25
CA GLY A 104 8.10 6.62 -0.38
C GLY A 104 8.92 5.37 -0.70
N GLY A 105 10.00 5.20 0.02
CA GLY A 105 10.88 4.04 -0.10
C GLY A 105 11.92 3.98 1.01
N THR A 106 12.74 2.94 0.95
CA THR A 106 13.85 2.73 1.89
C THR A 106 15.17 3.16 1.25
N ILE A 107 16.01 3.82 2.01
CA ILE A 107 17.37 4.22 1.62
C ILE A 107 18.26 2.98 1.63
N LEU A 108 18.92 2.69 0.51
CA LEU A 108 19.92 1.63 0.40
C LEU A 108 21.34 2.17 0.46
N GLU A 109 21.62 3.32 -0.19
CA GLU A 109 22.94 3.92 -0.30
C GLU A 109 22.83 5.42 -0.59
N GLN A 110 23.78 6.22 -0.14
CA GLN A 110 23.86 7.65 -0.46
C GLN A 110 25.25 8.00 -1.03
N LYS A 111 25.29 8.77 -2.12
CA LYS A 111 26.51 9.15 -2.80
C LYS A 111 26.34 10.43 -3.60
N ASP A 112 27.22 11.42 -3.40
CA ASP A 112 27.40 12.60 -4.25
C ASP A 112 26.09 13.36 -4.61
N GLY A 113 25.18 13.52 -3.61
CA GLY A 113 23.89 14.20 -3.82
C GLY A 113 22.80 13.31 -4.44
N TRP A 114 23.05 12.00 -4.50
CA TRP A 114 22.11 10.99 -4.94
C TRP A 114 21.83 9.98 -3.82
N THR A 115 20.62 9.43 -3.80
CA THR A 115 20.24 8.36 -2.89
C THR A 115 19.72 7.18 -3.70
N LYS A 116 20.28 6.00 -3.44
CA LYS A 116 19.77 4.74 -3.94
C LYS A 116 18.63 4.32 -3.06
N ILE A 117 17.47 4.10 -3.66
CA ILE A 117 16.23 3.79 -2.96
C ILE A 117 15.68 2.45 -3.42
N GLN A 118 14.91 1.82 -2.53
CA GLN A 118 13.99 0.74 -2.86
C GLN A 118 12.57 1.23 -2.53
N SER A 119 11.71 1.25 -3.54
CA SER A 119 10.31 1.65 -3.42
C SER A 119 9.44 0.61 -4.13
N GLY A 120 8.84 -0.29 -3.36
CA GLY A 120 8.22 -1.49 -3.90
C GLY A 120 9.24 -2.35 -4.66
N THR A 121 8.96 -2.61 -5.94
CA THR A 121 9.84 -3.34 -6.86
C THR A 121 10.92 -2.46 -7.51
N LEU A 122 10.75 -1.13 -7.46
CA LEU A 122 11.68 -0.16 -8.04
C LEU A 122 12.93 -0.02 -7.19
N ILE A 123 14.10 -0.28 -7.78
CA ILE A 123 15.41 -0.04 -7.17
C ILE A 123 16.23 0.85 -8.09
N GLY A 124 16.82 1.94 -7.56
CA GLY A 124 17.67 2.82 -8.32
C GLY A 124 17.99 4.12 -7.60
N TRP A 125 18.64 5.05 -8.31
CA TRP A 125 19.14 6.31 -7.80
C TRP A 125 18.20 7.46 -8.10
N ALA A 126 17.85 8.24 -7.09
CA ALA A 126 17.14 9.49 -7.22
C ALA A 126 17.98 10.64 -6.65
N LYS A 127 17.85 11.83 -7.22
CA LYS A 127 18.61 13.01 -6.79
C LYS A 127 18.03 13.56 -5.49
N ASN A 128 18.89 13.88 -4.53
CA ASN A 128 18.47 14.29 -3.18
C ASN A 128 17.60 15.55 -3.15
N GLU A 129 17.75 16.46 -4.13
CA GLU A 129 16.95 17.68 -4.21
C GLU A 129 15.42 17.43 -4.38
N TYR A 130 15.06 16.22 -4.81
CA TYR A 130 13.66 15.78 -5.00
C TYR A 130 13.15 14.87 -3.89
N LEU A 131 13.93 14.72 -2.82
CA LEU A 131 13.64 13.77 -1.75
C LEU A 131 13.58 14.47 -0.39
N LEU A 132 12.72 13.99 0.49
CA LEU A 132 12.70 14.29 1.92
C LEU A 132 13.33 13.15 2.69
N PHE A 133 13.96 13.49 3.81
CA PHE A 133 14.67 12.58 4.70
C PHE A 133 14.31 12.86 6.17
N GLY A 134 14.53 11.88 7.04
CA GLY A 134 14.37 12.04 8.48
C GLY A 134 12.96 12.49 8.88
N ASP A 135 12.86 13.53 9.71
CA ASP A 135 11.59 13.99 10.27
C ASP A 135 10.63 14.55 9.21
N ASP A 136 11.14 15.21 8.16
CA ASP A 136 10.31 15.72 7.08
C ASP A 136 9.70 14.57 6.25
N ALA A 137 10.49 13.51 6.00
CA ALA A 137 9.97 12.32 5.31
C ALA A 137 8.91 11.61 6.17
N ARG A 138 9.14 11.51 7.47
CA ARG A 138 8.19 10.92 8.43
C ARG A 138 6.89 11.71 8.51
N ALA A 139 6.99 13.05 8.59
CA ALA A 139 5.82 13.91 8.61
C ALA A 139 4.95 13.73 7.36
N LEU A 140 5.57 13.72 6.18
CA LEU A 140 4.84 13.47 4.92
C LEU A 140 4.26 12.05 4.88
N ALA A 141 5.02 11.03 5.30
CA ALA A 141 4.54 9.65 5.34
C ALA A 141 3.30 9.49 6.23
N ASN A 142 3.27 10.15 7.40
CA ASN A 142 2.10 10.14 8.28
C ASN A 142 0.88 10.86 7.69
N ASP A 143 1.10 11.87 6.85
CA ASP A 143 0.02 12.63 6.20
C ASP A 143 -0.61 11.86 5.03
N VAL A 144 0.20 11.14 4.26
CA VAL A 144 -0.25 10.48 3.02
C VAL A 144 -0.40 8.96 3.13
N GLY A 145 0.18 8.36 4.16
CA GLY A 145 0.12 6.92 4.37
C GLY A 145 -1.26 6.46 4.83
N ARG A 146 -1.56 5.20 4.62
CA ARG A 146 -2.83 4.58 4.99
C ARG A 146 -2.63 3.34 5.81
N MET A 147 -3.55 3.11 6.74
CA MET A 147 -3.64 1.83 7.44
C MET A 147 -4.33 0.81 6.55
N ILE A 148 -3.77 -0.37 6.48
CA ILE A 148 -4.33 -1.50 5.74
C ILE A 148 -4.53 -2.70 6.65
N ALA A 149 -5.49 -3.53 6.31
CA ALA A 149 -5.76 -4.82 6.95
C ALA A 149 -5.47 -5.95 5.95
N GLN A 150 -4.51 -6.81 6.25
CA GLN A 150 -4.25 -8.03 5.50
C GLN A 150 -5.01 -9.19 6.12
N ILE A 151 -5.76 -9.95 5.31
CA ILE A 151 -6.60 -11.06 5.75
C ILE A 151 -5.76 -12.33 5.96
N ASN A 152 -5.82 -12.91 7.17
CA ASN A 152 -5.03 -14.07 7.57
C ASN A 152 -5.78 -15.41 7.51
N THR A 153 -7.12 -15.37 7.44
CA THR A 153 -7.99 -16.56 7.38
C THR A 153 -8.44 -16.86 5.96
N GLU A 154 -8.77 -18.11 5.65
CA GLU A 154 -9.19 -18.53 4.30
C GLU A 154 -10.35 -17.70 3.74
N THR A 155 -11.30 -17.33 4.60
CA THR A 155 -12.43 -16.46 4.23
C THR A 155 -12.90 -15.71 5.45
N LEU A 156 -12.95 -14.39 5.38
CA LEU A 156 -13.39 -13.50 6.43
C LEU A 156 -14.74 -12.87 6.06
N ARG A 157 -15.67 -12.86 7.02
CA ARG A 157 -16.95 -12.18 6.84
C ARG A 157 -16.81 -10.71 7.15
N VAL A 158 -17.28 -9.88 6.22
CA VAL A 158 -17.45 -8.45 6.43
C VAL A 158 -18.88 -8.23 6.93
N ARG A 159 -19.04 -7.51 8.02
CA ARG A 159 -20.35 -7.32 8.70
C ARG A 159 -20.79 -5.86 8.68
N THR A 160 -22.08 -5.65 8.87
CA THR A 160 -22.67 -4.30 8.91
C THR A 160 -22.33 -3.53 10.19
N GLU A 161 -21.98 -4.23 11.28
CA GLU A 161 -21.67 -3.65 12.59
C GLU A 161 -20.59 -4.49 13.28
N ALA A 162 -19.94 -3.92 14.30
CA ALA A 162 -18.91 -4.55 15.12
C ALA A 162 -19.51 -5.62 16.07
N SER A 163 -20.17 -6.64 15.51
CA SER A 163 -20.84 -7.72 16.25
C SER A 163 -20.88 -9.01 15.46
N GLN A 164 -20.79 -10.16 16.15
CA GLN A 164 -20.95 -11.48 15.53
C GLN A 164 -22.37 -11.78 15.05
N ASP A 165 -23.37 -11.10 15.62
CA ASP A 165 -24.79 -11.24 15.27
C ASP A 165 -25.22 -10.30 14.15
N ALA A 166 -24.35 -9.34 13.75
CA ALA A 166 -24.61 -8.39 12.68
C ALA A 166 -24.74 -9.07 11.31
N GLY A 167 -25.47 -8.42 10.40
CA GLY A 167 -25.62 -8.86 9.02
C GLY A 167 -24.28 -8.98 8.29
N VAL A 168 -24.19 -9.89 7.32
CA VAL A 168 -23.00 -10.07 6.50
C VAL A 168 -23.14 -9.26 5.22
N LEU A 169 -22.23 -8.32 4.96
CA LEU A 169 -22.14 -7.56 3.73
C LEU A 169 -21.49 -8.39 2.61
N GLY A 170 -20.45 -9.14 2.95
CA GLY A 170 -19.72 -9.94 1.99
C GLY A 170 -18.63 -10.81 2.62
N LEU A 171 -17.81 -11.37 1.76
CA LEU A 171 -16.71 -12.26 2.12
C LEU A 171 -15.42 -11.79 1.48
N VAL A 172 -14.31 -11.84 2.23
CA VAL A 172 -12.98 -11.49 1.76
C VAL A 172 -12.07 -12.69 1.89
N PRO A 173 -11.34 -13.07 0.82
CA PRO A 173 -10.43 -14.20 0.84
C PRO A 173 -9.11 -13.87 1.55
N LYS A 174 -8.37 -14.92 1.89
CA LYS A 174 -7.04 -14.84 2.50
C LYS A 174 -6.06 -14.12 1.58
N GLY A 175 -5.26 -13.24 2.18
CA GLY A 175 -4.21 -12.50 1.50
C GLY A 175 -4.66 -11.19 0.89
N ASP A 176 -5.98 -10.93 0.84
CA ASP A 176 -6.47 -9.62 0.42
C ASP A 176 -6.04 -8.53 1.39
N ILE A 177 -5.84 -7.35 0.83
CA ILE A 177 -5.43 -6.13 1.53
C ILE A 177 -6.53 -5.10 1.34
N ILE A 178 -7.04 -4.56 2.44
CA ILE A 178 -8.16 -3.64 2.45
C ILE A 178 -7.82 -2.41 3.29
N ASP A 179 -8.27 -1.25 2.85
CA ASP A 179 -8.07 0.01 3.57
C ASP A 179 -8.86 0.01 4.89
N VAL A 180 -8.21 0.43 5.96
CA VAL A 180 -8.79 0.55 7.30
C VAL A 180 -9.33 1.95 7.49
N VAL A 181 -10.60 2.04 7.87
CA VAL A 181 -11.27 3.30 8.23
C VAL A 181 -11.07 3.63 9.71
N ASP A 182 -11.23 2.62 10.58
CA ASP A 182 -11.04 2.77 12.03
C ASP A 182 -10.59 1.45 12.67
N SER A 183 -9.60 1.53 13.53
CA SER A 183 -9.05 0.40 14.31
C SER A 183 -9.04 0.67 15.83
N SER A 184 -9.86 1.61 16.29
CA SER A 184 -9.95 1.97 17.72
C SER A 184 -10.57 0.87 18.59
N ASN A 185 -11.35 -0.03 17.98
CA ASN A 185 -11.96 -1.16 18.68
C ASN A 185 -10.99 -2.36 18.69
N PRO A 186 -10.61 -2.92 19.85
CA PRO A 186 -9.65 -4.02 19.91
C PRO A 186 -10.17 -5.35 19.34
N GLU A 187 -11.47 -5.55 19.23
CA GLU A 187 -12.07 -6.79 18.74
C GLU A 187 -12.50 -6.68 17.26
N TRP A 188 -12.74 -5.47 16.76
CA TRP A 188 -13.27 -5.22 15.42
C TRP A 188 -12.53 -4.11 14.71
N VAL A 189 -12.24 -4.32 13.44
CA VAL A 189 -11.64 -3.32 12.53
C VAL A 189 -12.70 -2.86 11.55
N CYS A 190 -12.91 -1.55 11.43
CA CYS A 190 -13.71 -0.94 10.40
C CYS A 190 -12.86 -0.79 9.13
N ILE A 191 -13.34 -1.32 8.02
CA ILE A 191 -12.67 -1.33 6.72
C ILE A 191 -13.54 -0.68 5.66
N ASP A 192 -12.94 -0.15 4.61
CA ASP A 192 -13.66 0.27 3.41
C ASP A 192 -13.96 -0.98 2.55
N TYR A 193 -15.21 -1.43 2.58
CA TYR A 193 -15.69 -2.54 1.77
C TYR A 193 -16.53 -2.02 0.60
N GLU A 194 -15.90 -1.92 -0.59
CA GLU A 194 -16.57 -1.43 -1.83
C GLU A 194 -17.24 -0.04 -1.67
N GLY A 195 -16.59 0.87 -0.94
CA GLY A 195 -17.10 2.23 -0.68
C GLY A 195 -18.13 2.30 0.46
N THR A 196 -18.22 1.25 1.28
CA THR A 196 -19.13 1.19 2.44
C THR A 196 -18.35 0.71 3.66
N ASP A 197 -18.61 1.30 4.82
CA ASP A 197 -18.04 0.86 6.08
C ASP A 197 -18.49 -0.57 6.40
N GLY A 198 -17.52 -1.47 6.56
CA GLY A 198 -17.69 -2.84 6.94
C GLY A 198 -16.83 -3.21 8.16
N TYR A 199 -17.26 -4.18 8.95
CA TYR A 199 -16.57 -4.60 10.16
C TYR A 199 -16.06 -6.03 10.03
N VAL A 200 -14.77 -6.22 10.35
CA VAL A 200 -14.11 -7.52 10.40
C VAL A 200 -13.53 -7.78 11.78
N SER A 201 -13.45 -9.03 12.19
CA SER A 201 -12.86 -9.39 13.48
C SER A 201 -11.35 -9.18 13.44
N ALA A 202 -10.80 -8.44 14.41
CA ALA A 202 -9.39 -8.09 14.51
C ALA A 202 -8.46 -9.32 14.62
N GLU A 203 -8.94 -10.43 15.17
CA GLU A 203 -8.15 -11.68 15.32
C GLU A 203 -7.73 -12.31 13.99
N TYR A 204 -8.43 -11.99 12.88
CA TYR A 204 -8.19 -12.58 11.56
C TYR A 204 -7.51 -11.63 10.58
N VAL A 205 -7.04 -10.49 11.04
CA VAL A 205 -6.34 -9.51 10.22
C VAL A 205 -5.00 -9.12 10.82
N THR A 206 -4.06 -8.74 9.97
CA THR A 206 -2.84 -8.03 10.39
C THR A 206 -2.95 -6.60 9.89
N LEU A 207 -2.85 -5.65 10.80
CA LEU A 207 -2.80 -4.24 10.46
C LEU A 207 -1.38 -3.85 10.09
N ASP A 208 -1.23 -3.05 9.03
CA ASP A 208 0.04 -2.51 8.59
C ASP A 208 -0.14 -1.07 8.07
N PHE A 209 0.96 -0.31 8.04
CA PHE A 209 0.98 1.05 7.55
C PHE A 209 1.65 1.08 6.18
N GLN A 210 0.92 1.51 5.16
CA GLN A 210 1.40 1.49 3.79
C GLN A 210 1.55 2.92 3.23
N ILE A 211 2.66 3.13 2.54
CA ILE A 211 2.96 4.31 1.74
C ILE A 211 3.00 3.85 0.28
N ASP A 212 2.50 4.67 -0.63
CA ASP A 212 2.55 4.38 -2.04
C ASP A 212 4.00 4.27 -2.53
N SER A 213 4.23 3.36 -3.46
CA SER A 213 5.55 3.06 -4.02
C SER A 213 5.70 3.61 -5.44
N GLY A 214 6.96 3.78 -5.86
CA GLY A 214 7.29 4.11 -7.23
C GLY A 214 7.04 2.96 -8.19
N GLU A 215 7.06 3.27 -9.48
CA GLU A 215 6.85 2.29 -10.55
C GLU A 215 8.12 2.12 -11.39
N THR A 216 8.44 0.89 -11.76
CA THR A 216 9.45 0.57 -12.76
C THR A 216 8.98 0.97 -14.16
N LEU A 217 9.90 1.10 -15.12
CA LEU A 217 9.53 1.37 -16.51
C LEU A 217 8.66 0.26 -17.12
N GLU A 218 8.78 -0.97 -16.65
CA GLU A 218 7.97 -2.10 -17.12
C GLU A 218 6.54 -1.98 -16.60
N GLU A 219 6.36 -1.64 -15.33
CA GLU A 219 5.04 -1.40 -14.72
C GLU A 219 4.34 -0.20 -15.37
N ILE A 220 5.07 0.90 -15.62
CA ILE A 220 4.53 2.07 -16.31
C ILE A 220 4.02 1.68 -17.71
N LYS A 221 4.81 0.92 -18.49
CA LYS A 221 4.41 0.46 -19.82
C LYS A 221 3.20 -0.46 -19.79
N ALA A 222 3.16 -1.37 -18.79
CA ALA A 222 2.04 -2.29 -18.61
C ALA A 222 0.74 -1.52 -18.29
N ARG A 223 0.80 -0.54 -17.36
CA ARG A 223 -0.32 0.32 -17.00
C ARG A 223 -0.81 1.14 -18.21
N GLU A 224 0.10 1.78 -18.94
CA GLU A 224 -0.24 2.55 -20.14
C GLU A 224 -0.82 1.67 -21.27
N ALA A 225 -0.38 0.41 -21.37
CA ALA A 225 -0.95 -0.54 -22.34
C ALA A 225 -2.36 -0.95 -21.93
N ALA A 226 -2.58 -1.24 -20.63
CA ALA A 226 -3.90 -1.57 -20.10
C ALA A 226 -4.89 -0.39 -20.25
N GLU A 227 -4.45 0.86 -19.99
CA GLU A 227 -5.27 2.04 -20.19
C GLU A 227 -5.66 2.26 -21.67
N ARG A 228 -4.71 2.02 -22.59
CA ARG A 228 -5.00 2.07 -24.04
C ARG A 228 -6.00 1.02 -24.46
N GLU A 229 -5.86 -0.20 -23.95
CA GLU A 229 -6.79 -1.29 -24.22
C GLU A 229 -8.19 -0.97 -23.66
N ALA A 230 -8.28 -0.50 -22.41
CA ALA A 230 -9.55 -0.09 -21.80
C ALA A 230 -10.24 1.03 -22.62
N LYS A 231 -9.48 2.03 -23.08
CA LYS A 231 -10.01 3.13 -23.92
C LYS A 231 -10.48 2.64 -25.29
N ARG A 232 -9.89 1.58 -25.85
CA ARG A 232 -10.36 0.98 -27.12
C ARG A 232 -11.73 0.35 -26.95
N HIS A 233 -11.99 -0.31 -25.82
CA HIS A 233 -13.28 -0.94 -25.56
C HIS A 233 -14.40 0.07 -25.26
N VAL A 234 -14.10 1.25 -24.73
CA VAL A 234 -15.10 2.29 -24.43
C VAL A 234 -15.63 2.99 -25.69
N ASN A 235 -14.93 2.90 -26.82
CA ASN A 235 -15.36 3.52 -28.09
C ASN A 235 -16.45 2.73 -28.85
N TYR A 236 -16.76 1.52 -28.40
CA TYR A 236 -17.94 0.81 -28.90
C TYR A 236 -19.13 1.29 -28.11
N GLY A 237 -19.95 2.18 -28.70
CA GLY A 237 -21.11 2.77 -28.04
C GLY A 237 -21.99 1.71 -27.40
N GLU A 238 -22.64 2.08 -26.32
CA GLU A 238 -23.64 1.25 -25.64
C GLU A 238 -24.82 1.04 -26.60
N TYR A 239 -24.84 -0.11 -27.27
CA TYR A 239 -25.92 -0.48 -28.19
C TYR A 239 -27.04 -1.08 -27.35
N THR A 240 -28.18 -0.39 -27.33
CA THR A 240 -29.38 -0.91 -26.68
C THR A 240 -29.95 -2.06 -27.52
N THR A 241 -30.61 -3.03 -26.89
CA THR A 241 -31.25 -4.17 -27.53
C THR A 241 -32.36 -3.77 -28.51
N ASP A 242 -32.78 -2.50 -28.47
CA ASP A 242 -33.82 -1.92 -29.35
C ASP A 242 -33.24 -1.22 -30.59
N ALA A 243 -31.93 -1.31 -30.82
CA ALA A 243 -31.29 -0.79 -32.02
C ALA A 243 -31.84 -1.51 -33.25
N ASP A 244 -32.17 -0.74 -34.28
CA ASP A 244 -32.62 -1.33 -35.56
C ASP A 244 -31.47 -2.10 -36.23
N THR A 245 -31.83 -2.92 -37.23
CA THR A 245 -30.86 -3.75 -37.94
C THR A 245 -29.74 -2.92 -38.60
N THR A 246 -30.03 -1.69 -38.98
CA THR A 246 -29.06 -0.78 -39.60
C THR A 246 -28.02 -0.30 -38.59
N GLN A 247 -28.46 0.00 -37.36
CA GLN A 247 -27.57 0.39 -36.26
C GLN A 247 -26.69 -0.77 -35.80
N LEU A 248 -27.25 -1.98 -35.71
CA LEU A 248 -26.48 -3.18 -35.40
C LEU A 248 -25.44 -3.50 -36.48
N LEU A 249 -25.79 -3.36 -37.76
CA LEU A 249 -24.87 -3.56 -38.85
C LEU A 249 -23.76 -2.49 -38.87
N ALA A 250 -24.11 -1.23 -38.65
CA ALA A 250 -23.13 -0.14 -38.53
C ALA A 250 -22.15 -0.37 -37.36
N ALA A 251 -22.65 -0.88 -36.25
CA ALA A 251 -21.86 -1.25 -35.11
C ALA A 251 -20.89 -2.39 -35.43
N LEU A 252 -21.35 -3.41 -36.11
CA LEU A 252 -20.52 -4.55 -36.52
C LEU A 252 -19.40 -4.12 -37.46
N ILE A 253 -19.73 -3.32 -38.49
CA ILE A 253 -18.74 -2.77 -39.43
C ILE A 253 -17.70 -1.92 -38.69
N GLN A 254 -18.12 -1.09 -37.75
CA GLN A 254 -17.20 -0.27 -36.96
C GLN A 254 -16.34 -1.12 -36.03
N CYS A 255 -16.87 -2.23 -35.50
CA CYS A 255 -16.13 -3.14 -34.66
C CYS A 255 -15.03 -3.88 -35.45
N GLU A 256 -15.32 -4.31 -36.66
CA GLU A 256 -14.38 -5.11 -37.46
C GLU A 256 -13.44 -4.26 -38.33
N ALA A 257 -13.90 -3.12 -38.82
CA ALA A 257 -13.17 -2.30 -39.79
C ALA A 257 -13.07 -0.81 -39.39
N GLY A 258 -13.28 -0.45 -38.12
CA GLY A 258 -13.32 0.94 -37.69
C GLY A 258 -12.01 1.74 -37.86
N CYS A 259 -10.89 1.05 -38.08
CA CYS A 259 -9.58 1.64 -38.38
C CYS A 259 -9.26 1.69 -39.89
N GLU A 260 -10.12 1.10 -40.72
CA GLU A 260 -9.93 1.03 -42.15
C GLU A 260 -10.46 2.28 -42.87
N SER A 261 -10.04 2.46 -44.13
CA SER A 261 -10.62 3.47 -44.99
C SER A 261 -12.10 3.19 -45.27
N TYR A 262 -12.86 4.18 -45.72
CA TYR A 262 -14.28 4.01 -46.09
C TYR A 262 -14.52 2.85 -47.05
N GLU A 263 -13.61 2.65 -48.01
CA GLU A 263 -13.64 1.53 -48.97
C GLU A 263 -13.42 0.18 -48.28
N GLY A 264 -12.54 0.12 -47.27
CA GLY A 264 -12.33 -1.06 -46.43
C GLY A 264 -13.55 -1.40 -45.60
N GLN A 265 -14.23 -0.40 -45.02
CA GLN A 265 -15.48 -0.61 -44.26
C GLN A 265 -16.63 -1.12 -45.14
N LEU A 266 -16.73 -0.65 -46.39
CA LEU A 266 -17.71 -1.16 -47.36
C LEU A 266 -17.46 -2.62 -47.75
N ALA A 267 -16.23 -3.10 -47.70
CA ALA A 267 -15.91 -4.49 -48.02
C ALA A 267 -16.31 -5.48 -46.92
N VAL A 268 -16.50 -5.00 -45.66
CA VAL A 268 -16.92 -5.81 -44.49
C VAL A 268 -18.47 -5.87 -44.41
N GLY A 269 -19.17 -4.79 -44.72
CA GLY A 269 -20.64 -4.70 -44.74
C GLY A 269 -21.24 -5.20 -46.02
#